data_29e6f6d24f44b1f4103b3a70ad516c96
#
_entry.id   29e6f6d24f44b1f4103b3a70ad516c96
#
_cell.length_a   1.000
_cell.length_b   1.000
_cell.length_c   1.000
_cell.angle_alpha   90.00
_cell.angle_beta   90.00
_cell.angle_gamma   90.00
#
_symmetry.space_group_name_H-M   'P 1'
#
loop_
_entity.id
_entity.type
_entity.pdbx_description
1 polymer ?
#
loop_
_entity_poly.entity_id
_entity_poly.type
_entity_poly.pdbx_seq_one_letter_code
_entity_poly.pdbx_strand_id
1 'polypeptide(L)'
;MKIALENMPRSPFSMATTPQALSELMDGIDIGICFDVGHANTMGLIDGFLELKDRFVNIHVHDNMGATDEHLPVGKGTVDFPRLLGGLSGYSGRYVIESRGVDDAVQSQRELRRLLA
;
A
#
# COMPACT_ATOMS: atom_id res chain seq x y z
N MET A 1 18.06 -13.50 -3.05
CA MET A 1 16.59 -13.42 -2.96
C MET A 1 16.22 -12.37 -1.92
N LYS A 2 15.28 -11.47 -2.24
CA LYS A 2 14.76 -10.50 -1.26
C LYS A 2 13.37 -10.95 -0.82
N ILE A 3 13.14 -10.92 0.49
CA ILE A 3 11.83 -11.26 1.09
C ILE A 3 11.23 -9.97 1.65
N ALA A 4 9.93 -9.81 1.49
CA ALA A 4 9.18 -8.71 2.05
C ALA A 4 7.94 -9.23 2.77
N LEU A 5 7.59 -8.58 3.88
CA LEU A 5 6.35 -8.83 4.60
C LEU A 5 5.33 -7.76 4.23
N GLU A 6 4.11 -8.17 3.95
CA GLU A 6 3.03 -7.27 3.55
C GLU A 6 2.13 -6.92 4.74
N ASN A 7 1.75 -5.64 4.84
CA ASN A 7 0.69 -5.24 5.78
C ASN A 7 -0.67 -5.71 5.27
N MET A 8 -1.50 -6.19 6.18
CA MET A 8 -2.76 -6.85 5.86
C MET A 8 -3.96 -5.93 6.11
N PRO A 9 -5.09 -6.20 5.42
CA PRO A 9 -6.30 -5.40 5.59
C PRO A 9 -7.01 -5.70 6.91
N ARG A 10 -7.95 -4.82 7.27
CA ARG A 10 -8.80 -5.02 8.44
C ARG A 10 -9.53 -6.37 8.34
N SER A 11 -9.22 -7.26 9.28
CA SER A 11 -9.87 -8.57 9.41
C SER A 11 -9.57 -9.12 10.81
N PRO A 12 -10.51 -9.83 11.44
CA PRO A 12 -10.24 -10.48 12.74
C PRO A 12 -9.21 -11.61 12.63
N PHE A 13 -8.91 -12.07 11.40
CA PHE A 13 -7.96 -13.14 11.13
C PHE A 13 -6.61 -12.64 10.61
N SER A 14 -6.46 -11.33 10.40
CA SER A 14 -5.23 -10.76 9.85
C SER A 14 -4.26 -10.35 10.96
N MET A 15 -2.99 -10.67 10.74
CA MET A 15 -1.85 -10.12 11.48
C MET A 15 -1.26 -8.93 10.68
N ALA A 16 -0.33 -8.19 11.27
CA ALA A 16 0.37 -7.10 10.58
C ALA A 16 -0.56 -6.02 10.00
N THR A 17 -1.66 -5.74 10.68
CA THR A 17 -2.64 -4.74 10.24
C THR A 17 -2.27 -3.32 10.67
N THR A 18 -1.29 -3.16 11.57
CA THR A 18 -0.81 -1.87 12.06
C THR A 18 0.71 -1.75 11.85
N PRO A 19 1.25 -0.52 11.76
CA PRO A 19 2.70 -0.31 11.67
C PRO A 19 3.46 -0.97 12.81
N GLN A 20 2.94 -0.89 14.03
CA GLN A 20 3.58 -1.49 15.20
C GLN A 20 3.60 -3.02 15.10
N ALA A 21 2.48 -3.66 14.78
CA ALA A 21 2.41 -5.12 14.63
C ALA A 21 3.36 -5.61 13.54
N LEU A 22 3.43 -4.90 12.39
CA LEU A 22 4.37 -5.22 11.32
C LEU A 22 5.83 -5.11 11.80
N SER A 23 6.18 -4.03 12.50
CA SER A 23 7.52 -3.83 13.05
C SER A 23 7.92 -4.92 14.05
N GLU A 24 6.99 -5.32 14.91
CA GLU A 24 7.23 -6.40 15.89
C GLU A 24 7.48 -7.75 15.20
N LEU A 25 6.71 -8.08 14.17
CA LEU A 25 6.92 -9.30 13.39
C LEU A 25 8.27 -9.32 12.66
N MET A 26 8.80 -8.16 12.33
CA MET A 26 10.07 -8.01 11.60
C MET A 26 11.27 -7.83 12.53
N ASP A 27 11.07 -7.79 13.85
CA ASP A 27 12.13 -7.53 14.81
C ASP A 27 13.24 -8.60 14.72
N GLY A 28 14.47 -8.14 14.56
CA GLY A 28 15.64 -9.00 14.42
C GLY A 28 15.74 -9.75 13.09
N ILE A 29 14.87 -9.47 12.11
CA ILE A 29 14.85 -10.14 10.81
C ILE A 29 15.16 -9.11 9.71
N ASP A 30 16.13 -9.44 8.85
CA ASP A 30 16.49 -8.59 7.71
C ASP A 30 15.58 -8.89 6.51
N ILE A 31 14.38 -8.31 6.55
CA ILE A 31 13.40 -8.38 5.46
C ILE A 31 12.87 -6.98 5.17
N GLY A 32 12.37 -6.77 3.96
CA GLY A 32 11.72 -5.53 3.56
C GLY A 32 10.22 -5.54 3.84
N ILE A 33 9.57 -4.44 3.50
CA ILE A 33 8.12 -4.28 3.55
C ILE A 33 7.57 -4.20 2.13
N CYS A 34 6.55 -5.01 1.85
CA CYS A 34 5.64 -4.79 0.74
C CYS A 34 4.48 -3.96 1.28
N PHE A 35 4.50 -2.66 1.00
CA PHE A 35 3.47 -1.76 1.50
C PHE A 35 2.23 -1.82 0.61
N ASP A 36 1.13 -2.33 1.15
CA ASP A 36 -0.16 -2.32 0.48
C ASP A 36 -0.99 -1.11 0.94
N VAL A 37 -1.23 -0.22 -0.01
CA VAL A 37 -1.93 1.05 0.21
C VAL A 37 -3.40 0.82 0.55
N GLY A 38 -4.07 -0.07 -0.17
CA GLY A 38 -5.48 -0.38 0.07
C GLY A 38 -5.70 -1.02 1.43
N HIS A 39 -4.83 -1.96 1.82
CA HIS A 39 -4.89 -2.56 3.15
C HIS A 39 -4.73 -1.51 4.25
N ALA A 40 -3.74 -0.63 4.13
CA ALA A 40 -3.53 0.46 5.09
C ALA A 40 -4.74 1.40 5.17
N ASN A 41 -5.41 1.65 4.05
CA ASN A 41 -6.61 2.48 4.01
C ASN A 41 -7.78 1.85 4.77
N THR A 42 -7.95 0.53 4.75
CA THR A 42 -8.99 -0.16 5.55
C THR A 42 -8.79 0.03 7.05
N MET A 43 -7.57 0.27 7.49
CA MET A 43 -7.22 0.54 8.88
C MET A 43 -7.20 2.04 9.22
N GLY A 44 -7.23 2.92 8.22
CA GLY A 44 -7.06 4.36 8.41
C GLY A 44 -5.64 4.74 8.85
N LEU A 45 -4.62 3.96 8.48
CA LEU A 45 -3.26 4.06 9.00
C LEU A 45 -2.18 4.29 7.92
N ILE A 46 -2.54 4.84 6.76
CA ILE A 46 -1.58 5.13 5.69
C ILE A 46 -0.41 5.96 6.23
N ASP A 47 -0.68 7.06 6.92
CA ASP A 47 0.37 7.95 7.44
C ASP A 47 1.30 7.22 8.42
N GLY A 48 0.74 6.37 9.27
CA GLY A 48 1.55 5.57 10.21
C GLY A 48 2.48 4.58 9.51
N PHE A 49 2.02 3.95 8.44
CA PHE A 49 2.87 3.06 7.64
C PHE A 49 3.95 3.83 6.89
N LEU A 50 3.70 5.06 6.44
CA LEU A 50 4.70 5.89 5.76
C LEU A 50 5.94 6.19 6.64
N GLU A 51 5.82 6.11 7.94
CA GLU A 51 6.97 6.23 8.85
C GLU A 51 7.97 5.07 8.68
N LEU A 52 7.54 3.95 8.10
CA LEU A 52 8.36 2.79 7.81
C LEU A 52 8.91 2.76 6.38
N LYS A 53 8.76 3.84 5.62
CA LYS A 53 9.03 3.89 4.17
C LYS A 53 10.46 3.49 3.78
N ASP A 54 11.44 3.70 4.64
CA ASP A 54 12.82 3.33 4.37
C ASP A 54 13.02 1.82 4.23
N ARG A 55 12.05 1.03 4.68
CA ARG A 55 12.03 -0.44 4.55
C ARG A 55 11.16 -0.93 3.39
N PHE A 56 10.49 -0.04 2.67
CA PHE A 56 9.65 -0.43 1.54
C PHE A 56 10.49 -0.91 0.37
N VAL A 57 10.25 -2.12 -0.08
CA VAL A 57 10.90 -2.71 -1.26
C VAL A 57 9.92 -2.91 -2.41
N ASN A 58 8.63 -2.88 -2.13
CA ASN A 58 7.55 -2.98 -3.09
C ASN A 58 6.31 -2.26 -2.56
N ILE A 59 5.49 -1.71 -3.44
CA ILE A 59 4.22 -1.06 -3.06
C ILE A 59 3.11 -1.64 -3.92
N HIS A 60 2.09 -2.19 -3.28
CA HIS A 60 0.84 -2.59 -3.91
C HIS A 60 -0.14 -1.42 -3.90
N VAL A 61 -0.78 -1.19 -5.03
CA VAL A 61 -1.64 -0.02 -5.24
C VAL A 61 -3.01 -0.44 -5.71
N HIS A 62 -4.00 -0.14 -4.91
CA HIS A 62 -5.42 -0.17 -5.22
C HIS A 62 -6.16 0.76 -4.27
N ASP A 63 -7.42 1.04 -4.55
CA ASP A 63 -8.24 1.94 -3.74
C ASP A 63 -9.40 1.19 -3.09
N ASN A 64 -10.04 1.81 -2.13
CA ASN A 64 -11.26 1.35 -1.49
C ASN A 64 -11.94 2.51 -0.76
N MET A 65 -13.10 2.25 -0.19
CA MET A 65 -13.88 3.26 0.55
C MET A 65 -13.51 3.31 2.05
N GLY A 66 -12.44 2.63 2.47
CA GLY A 66 -11.93 2.66 3.83
C GLY A 66 -12.52 1.60 4.78
N ALA A 67 -13.46 0.79 4.32
CA ALA A 67 -14.12 -0.24 5.14
C ALA A 67 -13.66 -1.66 4.81
N THR A 68 -13.63 -2.00 3.53
CA THR A 68 -13.29 -3.34 3.03
C THR A 68 -12.24 -3.26 1.93
N ASP A 69 -11.60 -4.39 1.67
CA ASP A 69 -10.55 -4.52 0.67
C ASP A 69 -11.13 -4.71 -0.75
N GLU A 70 -11.67 -3.62 -1.30
CA GLU A 70 -12.45 -3.65 -2.53
C GLU A 70 -11.64 -3.77 -3.81
N HIS A 71 -10.37 -3.37 -3.79
CA HIS A 71 -9.53 -3.30 -5.00
C HIS A 71 -10.10 -2.40 -6.10
N LEU A 72 -10.60 -1.21 -5.72
CA LEU A 72 -11.07 -0.22 -6.68
C LEU A 72 -9.90 0.37 -7.48
N PRO A 73 -10.15 0.86 -8.70
CA PRO A 73 -9.15 1.64 -9.43
C PRO A 73 -8.65 2.85 -8.65
N VAL A 74 -7.40 3.21 -8.85
CA VAL A 74 -6.77 4.39 -8.26
C VAL A 74 -7.62 5.64 -8.51
N GLY A 75 -7.95 6.35 -7.44
CA GLY A 75 -8.76 7.56 -7.46
C GLY A 75 -10.27 7.33 -7.43
N LYS A 76 -10.72 6.08 -7.28
CA LYS A 76 -12.15 5.74 -7.18
C LYS A 76 -12.64 5.48 -5.76
N GLY A 77 -11.75 5.51 -4.80
CA GLY A 77 -12.04 5.36 -3.38
C GLY A 77 -11.66 6.59 -2.57
N THR A 78 -11.23 6.37 -1.34
CA THR A 78 -10.94 7.44 -0.36
C THR A 78 -9.44 7.67 -0.14
N VAL A 79 -8.55 6.93 -0.80
CA VAL A 79 -7.10 7.16 -0.67
C VAL A 79 -6.73 8.50 -1.29
N ASP A 80 -6.07 9.35 -0.51
CA ASP A 80 -5.47 10.60 -1.01
C ASP A 80 -4.13 10.28 -1.68
N PHE A 81 -4.18 9.88 -2.94
CA PHE A 81 -2.99 9.51 -3.70
C PHE A 81 -1.98 10.66 -3.86
N PRO A 82 -2.37 11.91 -4.14
CA PRO A 82 -1.41 13.01 -4.17
C PRO A 82 -0.61 13.13 -2.86
N ARG A 83 -1.27 13.06 -1.72
CA ARG A 83 -0.61 13.09 -0.40
C ARG A 83 0.27 11.87 -0.18
N LEU A 84 -0.22 10.67 -0.51
CA LEU A 84 0.52 9.42 -0.40
C LEU A 84 1.81 9.47 -1.21
N LEU A 85 1.71 9.85 -2.49
CA LEU A 85 2.86 9.90 -3.38
C LEU A 85 3.88 10.98 -2.95
N GLY A 86 3.39 12.10 -2.40
CA GLY A 86 4.25 13.09 -1.75
C GLY A 86 5.02 12.52 -0.57
N GLY A 87 4.35 11.73 0.27
CA GLY A 87 4.97 11.03 1.41
C GLY A 87 5.99 9.96 0.99
N LEU A 88 5.86 9.41 -0.22
CA LEU A 88 6.77 8.43 -0.81
C LEU A 88 7.89 9.08 -1.63
N SER A 89 8.08 10.39 -1.55
CA SER A 89 9.16 11.08 -2.24
C SER A 89 10.51 10.43 -1.92
N GLY A 90 11.28 10.12 -2.96
CA GLY A 90 12.54 9.38 -2.85
C GLY A 90 12.42 7.86 -2.95
N TYR A 91 11.21 7.31 -2.93
CA TYR A 91 11.00 5.89 -3.20
C TYR A 91 11.29 5.59 -4.69
N SER A 92 12.17 4.63 -4.95
CA SER A 92 12.60 4.26 -6.30
C SER A 92 12.26 2.80 -6.68
N GLY A 93 11.48 2.13 -5.83
CA GLY A 93 11.06 0.75 -6.07
C GLY A 93 9.88 0.65 -7.05
N ARG A 94 9.19 -0.48 -6.99
CA ARG A 94 8.08 -0.78 -7.89
C ARG A 94 6.74 -0.44 -7.25
N TYR A 95 5.83 0.06 -8.11
CA TYR A 95 4.41 0.10 -7.83
C TYR A 95 3.73 -1.05 -8.59
N VAL A 96 3.04 -1.90 -7.88
CA VAL A 96 2.29 -3.02 -8.45
C VAL A 96 0.80 -2.71 -8.33
N ILE A 97 0.13 -2.59 -9.46
CA ILE A 97 -1.32 -2.35 -9.48
C ILE A 97 -2.03 -3.68 -9.25
N GLU A 98 -2.84 -3.74 -8.20
CA GLU A 98 -3.73 -4.85 -7.94
C GLU A 98 -5.16 -4.46 -8.29
N SER A 99 -5.77 -5.18 -9.21
CA SER A 99 -7.12 -4.87 -9.68
C SER A 99 -7.91 -6.14 -9.98
N ARG A 100 -9.23 -6.01 -10.02
CA ARG A 100 -10.12 -7.13 -10.31
C ARG A 100 -10.29 -7.39 -11.81
N GLY A 101 -9.82 -6.48 -12.65
CA GLY A 101 -9.91 -6.62 -14.10
C GLY A 101 -8.91 -5.77 -14.85
N VAL A 102 -8.73 -6.08 -16.13
CA VAL A 102 -7.75 -5.40 -17.01
C VAL A 102 -8.10 -3.91 -17.19
N ASP A 103 -9.37 -3.58 -17.38
CA ASP A 103 -9.80 -2.19 -17.59
C ASP A 103 -9.50 -1.33 -16.35
N ASP A 104 -9.73 -1.86 -15.17
CA ASP A 104 -9.41 -1.21 -13.90
C ASP A 104 -7.90 -1.02 -13.72
N ALA A 105 -7.11 -2.01 -14.13
CA ALA A 105 -5.65 -1.91 -14.11
C ALA A 105 -5.14 -0.81 -15.04
N VAL A 106 -5.70 -0.74 -16.26
CA VAL A 106 -5.34 0.31 -17.24
C VAL A 106 -5.72 1.70 -16.72
N GLN A 107 -6.91 1.82 -16.12
CA GLN A 107 -7.34 3.09 -15.51
C GLN A 107 -6.41 3.51 -14.38
N SER A 108 -6.07 2.59 -13.48
CA SER A 108 -5.13 2.84 -12.38
C SER A 108 -3.75 3.25 -12.87
N GLN A 109 -3.25 2.59 -13.91
CA GLN A 109 -1.96 2.93 -14.51
C GLN A 109 -1.95 4.36 -15.07
N ARG A 110 -3.00 4.74 -15.78
CA ARG A 110 -3.13 6.09 -16.35
C ARG A 110 -3.14 7.15 -15.26
N GLU A 111 -3.90 6.92 -14.21
CA GLU A 111 -4.01 7.86 -13.09
C GLU A 111 -2.68 7.98 -12.33
N LEU A 112 -2.02 6.88 -12.01
CA LEU A 112 -0.70 6.90 -11.36
C LEU A 112 0.34 7.65 -12.21
N ARG A 113 0.38 7.41 -13.52
CA ARG A 113 1.29 8.14 -14.43
C ARG A 113 1.01 9.64 -14.42
N ARG A 114 -0.25 10.03 -14.39
CA ARG A 114 -0.65 11.44 -14.31
C ARG A 114 -0.16 12.07 -13.00
N LEU A 115 -0.32 11.37 -11.88
CA LEU A 115 0.06 11.87 -10.56
C LEU A 115 1.58 11.91 -10.34
N LEU A 116 2.32 11.00 -10.98
CA LEU A 116 3.78 10.90 -10.87
C LEU A 116 4.52 11.76 -11.90
N ALA A 117 3.81 12.34 -12.82
CA ALA A 117 4.41 13.17 -13.87
C ALA A 117 5.01 14.48 -13.34
#